data_489f6026004ae3f174a443504e0d5e8c
#
_entry.id   489f6026004ae3f174a443504e0d5e8c
#
_cell.length_a   1.000
_cell.length_b   1.000
_cell.length_c   1.000
_cell.angle_alpha   90.00
_cell.angle_beta   90.00
_cell.angle_gamma   90.00
#
_symmetry.space_group_name_H-M   'P 1'
#
loop_
_entity.id
_entity.type
_entity.pdbx_description
1 polymer ?
#
loop_
_entity_poly.entity_id
_entity_poly.type
_entity_poly.pdbx_seq_one_letter_code
_entity_poly.pdbx_strand_id
1 'polypeptide(L)'
;AENIRLKEELSNLRVLYVENQELQDNIESYELLIKNISDFELTYYATSLILKNSTDEYLISGGRDYNFEPGDLVINETGFIVGYLGEVFNDYSILESFNSTNFNFRALDEDNNIFEVNSNGKELIFSSLDVTLNSKVGMLYSDITFGHVNKFPLFDLESYEQTKLNNKFTVIVPIEKMLTFQSNLFIPKSK
;
A
#
# COMPACT_ATOMS: atom_id res chain seq x y z
N ALA A 1 10.59 50.80 2.57
CA ALA A 1 9.76 50.26 1.48
C ALA A 1 10.45 49.10 0.74
N GLU A 2 11.66 49.27 0.24
CA GLU A 2 12.39 48.24 -0.57
C GLU A 2 12.69 46.98 0.22
N ASN A 3 13.10 47.07 1.47
CA ASN A 3 13.39 45.96 2.36
C ASN A 3 12.18 45.06 2.69
N ILE A 4 10.98 45.63 2.71
CA ILE A 4 9.72 44.91 2.93
C ILE A 4 9.39 44.13 1.66
N ARG A 5 9.46 44.79 0.49
CA ARG A 5 9.21 44.15 -0.80
C ARG A 5 10.16 42.94 -1.05
N LEU A 6 11.47 43.12 -0.77
CA LEU A 6 12.46 42.05 -0.91
C LEU A 6 12.19 40.85 0.03
N LYS A 7 11.70 41.09 1.23
CA LYS A 7 11.31 40.03 2.16
C LYS A 7 10.07 39.27 1.69
N GLU A 8 9.10 39.97 1.11
CA GLU A 8 7.90 39.35 0.53
C GLU A 8 8.27 38.51 -0.71
N GLU A 9 9.11 39.04 -1.62
CA GLU A 9 9.60 38.30 -2.77
C GLU A 9 10.39 37.05 -2.35
N LEU A 10 11.24 37.15 -1.32
CA LEU A 10 11.99 36.00 -0.79
C LEU A 10 11.08 34.95 -0.16
N SER A 11 10.04 35.38 0.53
CA SER A 11 9.03 34.47 1.08
C SER A 11 8.27 33.72 -0.01
N ASN A 12 7.83 34.43 -1.05
CA ASN A 12 7.15 33.82 -2.18
C ASN A 12 8.05 32.85 -2.96
N LEU A 13 9.31 33.19 -3.17
CA LEU A 13 10.28 32.28 -3.80
C LEU A 13 10.52 31.01 -2.98
N ARG A 14 10.53 31.10 -1.65
CA ARG A 14 10.64 29.91 -0.78
C ARG A 14 9.43 29.00 -0.90
N VAL A 15 8.22 29.56 -0.93
CA VAL A 15 6.98 28.78 -1.13
C VAL A 15 7.03 28.06 -2.47
N LEU A 16 7.33 28.79 -3.56
CA LEU A 16 7.45 28.21 -4.91
C LEU A 16 8.54 27.12 -4.99
N TYR A 17 9.63 27.28 -4.25
CA TYR A 17 10.70 26.29 -4.21
C TYR A 17 10.21 24.98 -3.52
N VAL A 18 9.49 25.10 -2.40
CA VAL A 18 8.94 23.94 -1.69
C VAL A 18 7.89 23.23 -2.56
N GLU A 19 6.98 23.98 -3.18
CA GLU A 19 5.97 23.44 -4.10
C GLU A 19 6.62 22.70 -5.29
N ASN A 20 7.70 23.26 -5.83
CA ASN A 20 8.45 22.61 -6.93
C ASN A 20 9.14 21.32 -6.48
N GLN A 21 9.68 21.28 -5.26
CA GLN A 21 10.25 20.03 -4.71
C GLN A 21 9.18 18.97 -4.51
N GLU A 22 8.03 19.33 -3.93
CA GLU A 22 6.91 18.39 -3.75
C GLU A 22 6.41 17.84 -5.09
N LEU A 23 6.35 18.68 -6.13
CA LEU A 23 5.97 18.24 -7.48
C LEU A 23 7.01 17.29 -8.09
N GLN A 24 8.29 17.54 -7.89
CA GLN A 24 9.36 16.65 -8.36
C GLN A 24 9.31 15.29 -7.64
N ASP A 25 9.16 15.29 -6.33
CA ASP A 25 9.05 14.06 -5.54
C ASP A 25 7.81 13.23 -5.98
N ASN A 26 6.70 13.90 -6.28
CA ASN A 26 5.51 13.26 -6.82
C ASN A 26 5.75 12.63 -8.20
N ILE A 27 6.43 13.34 -9.11
CA ILE A 27 6.78 12.82 -10.44
C ILE A 27 7.67 11.58 -10.32
N GLU A 28 8.72 11.64 -9.51
CA GLU A 28 9.62 10.51 -9.28
C GLU A 28 8.88 9.29 -8.71
N SER A 29 7.95 9.50 -7.77
CA SER A 29 7.12 8.43 -7.21
C SER A 29 6.20 7.80 -8.25
N TYR A 30 5.58 8.61 -9.11
CA TYR A 30 4.77 8.10 -10.23
C TYR A 30 5.60 7.34 -11.26
N GLU A 31 6.80 7.82 -11.59
CA GLU A 31 7.70 7.14 -12.52
C GLU A 31 8.15 5.79 -11.97
N LEU A 32 8.46 5.73 -10.67
CA LEU A 32 8.83 4.50 -9.99
C LEU A 32 7.65 3.51 -9.97
N LEU A 33 6.45 3.98 -9.64
CA LEU A 33 5.25 3.18 -9.66
C LEU A 33 4.99 2.60 -11.04
N ILE A 34 4.98 3.42 -12.09
CA ILE A 34 4.76 3.00 -13.48
C ILE A 34 5.80 1.96 -13.88
N LYS A 35 7.06 2.15 -13.55
CA LYS A 35 8.13 1.19 -13.85
C LYS A 35 7.90 -0.18 -13.22
N ASN A 36 7.36 -0.23 -12.01
CA ASN A 36 7.17 -1.47 -11.26
C ASN A 36 5.87 -2.21 -11.62
N ILE A 37 4.86 -1.50 -12.11
CA ILE A 37 3.51 -2.03 -12.32
C ILE A 37 2.90 -1.67 -13.69
N SER A 38 3.73 -1.36 -14.68
CA SER A 38 3.30 -0.93 -16.03
C SER A 38 2.44 -1.95 -16.79
N ASP A 39 2.45 -3.22 -16.39
CA ASP A 39 1.75 -4.30 -17.09
C ASP A 39 0.25 -4.40 -16.73
N PHE A 40 -0.22 -3.54 -15.81
CA PHE A 40 -1.62 -3.54 -15.37
C PHE A 40 -2.39 -2.36 -15.96
N GLU A 41 -3.51 -2.65 -16.62
CA GLU A 41 -4.45 -1.62 -17.12
C GLU A 41 -5.28 -1.01 -15.97
N LEU A 42 -4.61 -0.34 -15.03
CA LEU A 42 -5.22 0.27 -13.87
C LEU A 42 -5.08 1.79 -13.90
N THR A 43 -5.97 2.45 -13.18
CA THR A 43 -5.84 3.86 -12.82
C THR A 43 -5.35 3.95 -11.40
N TYR A 44 -4.34 4.79 -11.14
CA TYR A 44 -3.76 4.97 -9.82
C TYR A 44 -4.11 6.36 -9.30
N TYR A 45 -4.76 6.41 -8.15
CA TYR A 45 -5.09 7.66 -7.48
C TYR A 45 -4.08 7.89 -6.36
N ALA A 46 -3.34 8.99 -6.44
CA ALA A 46 -2.43 9.39 -5.37
C ALA A 46 -3.22 9.82 -4.14
N THR A 47 -2.73 9.42 -2.99
CA THR A 47 -3.23 9.85 -1.69
C THR A 47 -2.06 10.08 -0.75
N SER A 48 -2.29 10.79 0.32
CA SER A 48 -1.27 11.08 1.34
C SER A 48 -1.79 10.79 2.74
N LEU A 49 -0.88 10.43 3.61
CA LEU A 49 -1.17 10.28 5.03
C LEU A 49 -1.50 11.62 5.64
N ILE A 50 -2.68 11.75 6.28
CA ILE A 50 -3.10 12.97 6.98
C ILE A 50 -2.71 12.89 8.46
N LEU A 51 -3.05 11.79 9.12
CA LEU A 51 -2.87 11.61 10.55
C LEU A 51 -2.73 10.14 10.90
N LYS A 52 -1.87 9.86 11.88
CA LYS A 52 -1.86 8.57 12.59
C LYS A 52 -2.76 8.68 13.81
N ASN A 53 -3.80 7.87 13.86
CA ASN A 53 -4.61 7.73 15.07
C ASN A 53 -3.90 6.86 16.10
N SER A 54 -4.23 7.02 17.39
CA SER A 54 -3.58 6.30 18.51
C SER A 54 -3.76 4.78 18.51
N THR A 55 -4.63 4.26 17.64
CA THR A 55 -5.05 2.85 17.55
C THR A 55 -4.52 2.10 16.31
N ASP A 56 -3.38 2.50 15.77
CA ASP A 56 -2.78 1.94 14.55
C ASP A 56 -3.61 2.16 13.26
N GLU A 57 -4.62 3.01 13.33
CA GLU A 57 -5.37 3.50 12.18
C GLU A 57 -4.71 4.76 11.62
N TYR A 58 -4.77 4.91 10.33
CA TYR A 58 -4.25 6.07 9.62
C TYR A 58 -5.37 6.74 8.84
N LEU A 59 -5.42 8.07 8.89
CA LEU A 59 -6.28 8.86 8.00
C LEU A 59 -5.48 9.21 6.75
N ILE A 60 -6.07 8.94 5.61
CA ILE A 60 -5.52 9.31 4.30
C ILE A 60 -6.46 10.26 3.56
N SER A 61 -5.89 11.09 2.70
CA SER A 61 -6.65 12.04 1.88
C SER A 61 -7.41 11.31 0.78
N GLY A 62 -8.60 11.81 0.45
CA GLY A 62 -9.48 11.25 -0.57
C GLY A 62 -10.48 10.25 0.00
N GLY A 63 -11.63 10.21 -0.62
CA GLY A 63 -12.77 9.42 -0.20
C GLY A 63 -13.75 9.19 -1.35
N ARG A 64 -15.04 9.20 -1.06
CA ARG A 64 -16.10 8.98 -2.07
C ARG A 64 -16.08 9.97 -3.23
N ASP A 65 -15.58 11.18 -2.99
CA ASP A 65 -15.44 12.20 -4.04
C ASP A 65 -14.40 11.79 -5.10
N TYR A 66 -13.52 10.84 -4.77
CA TYR A 66 -12.55 10.22 -5.67
C TYR A 66 -12.92 8.79 -6.06
N ASN A 67 -14.18 8.38 -5.83
CA ASN A 67 -14.67 7.01 -6.06
C ASN A 67 -13.92 5.94 -5.25
N PHE A 68 -13.41 6.30 -4.07
CA PHE A 68 -12.85 5.31 -3.16
C PHE A 68 -13.96 4.52 -2.47
N GLU A 69 -13.72 3.24 -2.24
CA GLU A 69 -14.65 2.31 -1.64
C GLU A 69 -13.97 1.50 -0.51
N PRO A 70 -14.75 1.07 0.49
CA PRO A 70 -14.22 0.13 1.49
C PRO A 70 -13.67 -1.13 0.83
N GLY A 71 -12.47 -1.56 1.25
CA GLY A 71 -11.77 -2.70 0.67
C GLY A 71 -10.83 -2.36 -0.50
N ASP A 72 -10.79 -1.11 -0.97
CA ASP A 72 -9.78 -0.69 -1.94
C ASP A 72 -8.37 -0.88 -1.37
N LEU A 73 -7.48 -1.41 -2.19
CA LEU A 73 -6.08 -1.60 -1.83
C LEU A 73 -5.36 -0.26 -1.77
N VAL A 74 -4.43 -0.15 -0.83
CA VAL A 74 -3.50 0.97 -0.74
C VAL A 74 -2.09 0.43 -0.89
N ILE A 75 -1.35 0.99 -1.84
CA ILE A 75 0.03 0.59 -2.15
C ILE A 75 0.97 1.79 -2.03
N ASN A 76 2.26 1.51 -1.85
CA ASN A 76 3.30 2.53 -1.91
C ASN A 76 3.84 2.69 -3.35
N GLU A 77 4.80 3.59 -3.55
CA GLU A 77 5.44 3.85 -4.85
C GLU A 77 6.21 2.65 -5.41
N THR A 78 6.56 1.68 -4.60
CA THR A 78 7.20 0.44 -5.07
C THR A 78 6.20 -0.63 -5.51
N GLY A 79 4.90 -0.36 -5.38
CA GLY A 79 3.83 -1.29 -5.72
C GLY A 79 3.49 -2.28 -4.61
N PHE A 80 4.10 -2.18 -3.43
CA PHE A 80 3.76 -3.05 -2.31
C PHE A 80 2.52 -2.55 -1.58
N ILE A 81 1.67 -3.52 -1.18
CA ILE A 81 0.50 -3.21 -0.35
C ILE A 81 0.95 -2.67 1.01
N VAL A 82 0.28 -1.61 1.45
CA VAL A 82 0.42 -1.05 2.81
C VAL A 82 -0.82 -1.30 3.66
N GLY A 83 -1.93 -1.64 3.04
CA GLY A 83 -3.19 -1.92 3.68
C GLY A 83 -4.36 -1.84 2.70
N TYR A 84 -5.54 -1.66 3.24
CA TYR A 84 -6.78 -1.45 2.49
C TYR A 84 -7.65 -0.38 3.17
N LEU A 85 -8.62 0.17 2.45
CA LEU A 85 -9.56 1.13 3.02
C LEU A 85 -10.60 0.41 3.86
N GLY A 86 -10.71 0.79 5.12
CA GLY A 86 -11.78 0.40 6.02
C GLY A 86 -13.02 1.26 5.79
N GLU A 87 -13.18 2.31 6.57
CA GLU A 87 -14.26 3.28 6.37
C GLU A 87 -13.86 4.37 5.37
N VAL A 88 -14.80 4.73 4.50
CA VAL A 88 -14.60 5.76 3.47
C VAL A 88 -15.63 6.87 3.67
N PHE A 89 -15.14 8.08 3.90
CA PHE A 89 -15.94 9.32 3.99
C PHE A 89 -15.89 10.08 2.65
N ASN A 90 -16.36 11.30 2.62
CA ASN A 90 -16.42 12.06 1.36
C ASN A 90 -15.03 12.48 0.89
N ASP A 91 -14.22 13.04 1.78
CA ASP A 91 -12.94 13.69 1.49
C ASP A 91 -11.72 13.00 2.16
N TYR A 92 -11.97 12.01 3.00
CA TYR A 92 -10.92 11.20 3.63
C TYR A 92 -11.36 9.74 3.81
N SER A 93 -10.39 8.87 4.07
CA SER A 93 -10.62 7.46 4.34
C SER A 93 -9.76 6.95 5.48
N ILE A 94 -10.19 5.86 6.12
CA ILE A 94 -9.40 5.16 7.14
C ILE A 94 -8.62 4.05 6.46
N LEU A 95 -7.31 4.08 6.60
CA LEU A 95 -6.41 3.03 6.15
C LEU A 95 -6.23 2.00 7.25
N GLU A 96 -6.70 0.79 7.02
CA GLU A 96 -6.39 -0.41 7.78
C GLU A 96 -5.01 -0.92 7.34
N SER A 97 -4.00 -0.54 8.09
CA SER A 97 -2.62 -0.85 7.75
C SER A 97 -2.20 -2.22 8.26
N PHE A 98 -1.29 -2.90 7.55
CA PHE A 98 -0.68 -4.15 8.04
C PHE A 98 0.12 -4.00 9.34
N ASN A 99 0.40 -2.78 9.83
CA ASN A 99 0.91 -2.55 11.19
C ASN A 99 -0.13 -2.80 12.28
N SER A 100 -1.43 -2.88 11.92
CA SER A 100 -2.49 -3.18 12.86
C SER A 100 -2.52 -4.67 13.19
N THR A 101 -2.65 -5.00 14.48
CA THR A 101 -2.85 -6.39 14.92
C THR A 101 -4.19 -6.98 14.47
N ASN A 102 -5.11 -6.15 14.00
CA ASN A 102 -6.40 -6.56 13.45
C ASN A 102 -6.35 -6.77 11.93
N PHE A 103 -5.22 -6.47 11.29
CA PHE A 103 -5.07 -6.65 9.86
C PHE A 103 -5.22 -8.13 9.49
N ASN A 104 -6.20 -8.40 8.65
CA ASN A 104 -6.46 -9.71 8.08
C ASN A 104 -6.77 -9.54 6.59
N PHE A 105 -6.09 -10.30 5.76
CA PHE A 105 -6.15 -10.15 4.33
C PHE A 105 -6.06 -11.52 3.65
N ARG A 106 -6.69 -11.68 2.48
CA ARG A 106 -6.58 -12.87 1.64
C ARG A 106 -5.77 -12.57 0.39
N ALA A 107 -4.86 -13.47 0.08
CA ALA A 107 -4.07 -13.43 -1.13
C ALA A 107 -4.09 -14.78 -1.85
N LEU A 108 -3.75 -14.79 -3.11
CA LEU A 108 -3.65 -15.98 -3.95
C LEU A 108 -2.25 -16.11 -4.50
N ASP A 109 -1.74 -17.34 -4.63
CA ASP A 109 -0.55 -17.59 -5.44
C ASP A 109 -0.88 -17.72 -6.93
N GLU A 110 0.10 -18.06 -7.75
CA GLU A 110 -0.07 -18.26 -9.19
C GLU A 110 -1.04 -19.39 -9.52
N ASP A 111 -1.10 -20.41 -8.68
CA ASP A 111 -1.96 -21.59 -8.82
C ASP A 111 -3.35 -21.38 -8.19
N ASN A 112 -3.66 -20.18 -7.69
CA ASN A 112 -4.86 -19.81 -6.97
C ASN A 112 -5.03 -20.50 -5.60
N ASN A 113 -3.95 -20.97 -4.99
CA ASN A 113 -4.00 -21.38 -3.60
C ASN A 113 -4.23 -20.18 -2.69
N ILE A 114 -5.11 -20.34 -1.70
CA ILE A 114 -5.51 -19.26 -0.81
C ILE A 114 -4.50 -19.13 0.33
N PHE A 115 -4.04 -17.91 0.54
CA PHE A 115 -3.23 -17.50 1.67
C PHE A 115 -3.99 -16.54 2.56
N GLU A 116 -4.02 -16.84 3.86
CA GLU A 116 -4.43 -15.88 4.88
C GLU A 116 -3.21 -15.10 5.34
N VAL A 117 -3.33 -13.79 5.32
CA VAL A 117 -2.28 -12.85 5.75
C VAL A 117 -2.76 -12.13 6.99
N ASN A 118 -2.08 -12.38 8.09
CA ASN A 118 -2.39 -11.78 9.39
C ASN A 118 -1.20 -11.00 9.90
N SER A 119 -1.45 -9.96 10.68
CA SER A 119 -0.42 -9.18 11.35
C SER A 119 -0.47 -9.34 12.86
N ASN A 120 0.70 -9.39 13.48
CA ASN A 120 0.84 -9.26 14.93
C ASN A 120 1.39 -7.87 15.35
N GLY A 121 1.42 -6.91 14.41
CA GLY A 121 1.96 -5.56 14.59
C GLY A 121 3.48 -5.44 14.39
N LYS A 122 4.20 -6.55 14.29
CA LYS A 122 5.65 -6.61 14.03
C LYS A 122 6.01 -7.47 12.84
N GLU A 123 5.17 -8.45 12.55
CA GLU A 123 5.37 -9.43 11.50
C GLU A 123 4.06 -9.66 10.76
N LEU A 124 4.17 -9.87 9.44
CA LEU A 124 3.11 -10.45 8.63
C LEU A 124 3.29 -11.97 8.59
N ILE A 125 2.22 -12.68 8.87
CA ILE A 125 2.17 -14.14 8.88
C ILE A 125 1.30 -14.58 7.72
N PHE A 126 1.94 -15.17 6.72
CA PHE A 126 1.29 -15.76 5.56
C PHE A 126 1.06 -17.23 5.83
N SER A 127 -0.15 -17.72 5.72
CA SER A 127 -0.45 -19.12 5.94
C SER A 127 -1.45 -19.67 4.94
N SER A 128 -1.22 -20.93 4.52
CA SER A 128 -2.15 -21.67 3.67
C SER A 128 -2.34 -23.08 4.20
N LEU A 129 -3.57 -23.58 4.12
CA LEU A 129 -3.91 -24.97 4.41
C LEU A 129 -3.96 -25.82 3.14
N ASP A 130 -3.61 -25.25 1.99
CA ASP A 130 -3.61 -25.96 0.72
C ASP A 130 -2.42 -26.93 0.66
N VAL A 131 -2.75 -28.20 0.71
CA VAL A 131 -1.78 -29.30 0.88
C VAL A 131 -0.94 -29.53 -0.37
N THR A 132 -1.35 -28.98 -1.50
CA THR A 132 -0.72 -29.19 -2.81
C THR A 132 0.54 -28.35 -3.04
N LEU A 133 0.86 -27.44 -2.11
CA LEU A 133 2.07 -26.62 -2.19
C LEU A 133 3.35 -27.49 -2.04
N ASN A 134 3.80 -28.03 -3.13
CA ASN A 134 5.05 -28.80 -3.20
C ASN A 134 6.25 -27.95 -3.63
N SER A 135 6.00 -26.75 -4.17
CA SER A 135 7.01 -25.81 -4.64
C SER A 135 7.12 -24.60 -3.71
N LYS A 136 8.23 -23.89 -3.84
CA LYS A 136 8.44 -22.60 -3.18
C LYS A 136 7.45 -21.59 -3.73
N VAL A 137 6.78 -20.88 -2.85
CA VAL A 137 5.84 -19.81 -3.23
C VAL A 137 6.63 -18.53 -3.51
N GLY A 138 6.38 -17.91 -4.63
CA GLY A 138 6.94 -16.63 -5.02
C GLY A 138 5.95 -15.49 -4.77
N MET A 139 5.37 -14.99 -5.85
CA MET A 139 4.45 -13.86 -5.81
C MET A 139 3.07 -14.25 -5.28
N LEU A 140 2.53 -13.42 -4.41
CA LEU A 140 1.13 -13.44 -4.02
C LEU A 140 0.37 -12.27 -4.65
N TYR A 141 -0.86 -12.53 -5.01
CA TYR A 141 -1.75 -11.62 -5.71
C TYR A 141 -3.00 -11.30 -4.91
N SER A 142 -3.66 -10.18 -5.22
CA SER A 142 -4.94 -9.84 -4.62
C SER A 142 -6.01 -10.89 -4.92
N ASP A 143 -6.83 -11.22 -3.90
CA ASP A 143 -8.10 -11.91 -4.10
C ASP A 143 -9.18 -10.86 -4.42
N ILE A 144 -10.14 -11.22 -5.28
CA ILE A 144 -11.26 -10.36 -5.67
C ILE A 144 -12.13 -9.91 -4.49
N THR A 145 -12.09 -10.63 -3.36
CA THR A 145 -12.81 -10.27 -2.14
C THR A 145 -12.17 -9.11 -1.37
N PHE A 146 -10.92 -8.79 -1.68
CA PHE A 146 -10.16 -7.72 -1.04
C PHE A 146 -9.54 -6.82 -2.11
N GLY A 147 -10.15 -5.73 -2.35
CA GLY A 147 -9.75 -4.84 -3.42
C GLY A 147 -10.44 -5.23 -4.72
N HIS A 148 -10.95 -4.24 -5.37
CA HIS A 148 -11.70 -4.36 -6.62
C HIS A 148 -10.81 -4.70 -7.81
N VAL A 149 -9.54 -5.04 -7.55
CA VAL A 149 -8.53 -5.38 -8.56
C VAL A 149 -8.08 -6.82 -8.36
N ASN A 150 -8.46 -7.68 -9.27
CA ASN A 150 -8.08 -9.09 -9.25
C ASN A 150 -6.65 -9.30 -9.80
N LYS A 151 -5.91 -10.22 -9.15
CA LYS A 151 -4.55 -10.61 -9.59
C LYS A 151 -3.52 -9.46 -9.56
N PHE A 152 -3.75 -8.44 -8.74
CA PHE A 152 -2.72 -7.45 -8.51
C PHE A 152 -1.60 -8.03 -7.63
N PRO A 153 -0.31 -7.90 -8.00
CA PRO A 153 0.81 -8.43 -7.21
C PRO A 153 0.94 -7.66 -5.89
N LEU A 154 1.00 -8.39 -4.80
CA LEU A 154 1.00 -7.81 -3.45
C LEU A 154 2.29 -8.05 -2.70
N PHE A 155 2.78 -9.31 -2.70
CA PHE A 155 3.92 -9.74 -1.89
C PHE A 155 4.77 -10.73 -2.67
N ASP A 156 6.10 -10.53 -2.64
CA ASP A 156 7.05 -11.53 -3.11
C ASP A 156 7.64 -12.26 -1.90
N LEU A 157 7.33 -13.54 -1.78
CA LEU A 157 7.77 -14.39 -0.69
C LEU A 157 9.01 -15.23 -1.02
N GLU A 158 9.55 -15.13 -2.24
CA GLU A 158 10.64 -15.98 -2.72
C GLU A 158 11.90 -15.90 -1.84
N SER A 159 12.20 -14.73 -1.32
CA SER A 159 13.40 -14.47 -0.51
C SER A 159 13.25 -14.86 0.97
N TYR A 160 12.05 -15.24 1.42
CA TYR A 160 11.79 -15.54 2.82
C TYR A 160 11.80 -17.05 3.09
N GLU A 161 12.09 -17.40 4.36
CA GLU A 161 12.05 -18.79 4.80
C GLU A 161 10.61 -19.32 4.81
N GLN A 162 10.41 -20.44 4.13
CA GLN A 162 9.09 -21.05 3.97
C GLN A 162 9.06 -22.37 4.72
N THR A 163 8.15 -22.49 5.67
CA THR A 163 7.95 -23.68 6.50
C THR A 163 6.67 -24.40 6.19
N LYS A 164 6.72 -25.73 6.15
CA LYS A 164 5.53 -26.59 6.04
C LYS A 164 5.49 -27.53 7.23
N LEU A 165 4.50 -27.36 8.09
CA LEU A 165 4.31 -28.17 9.28
C LEU A 165 2.84 -28.59 9.39
N ASN A 166 2.59 -29.91 9.59
CA ASN A 166 1.22 -30.45 9.77
C ASN A 166 0.23 -30.00 8.68
N ASN A 167 0.64 -30.04 7.42
CA ASN A 167 -0.15 -29.57 6.27
C ASN A 167 -0.46 -28.06 6.26
N LYS A 168 0.16 -27.30 7.13
CA LYS A 168 0.10 -25.83 7.11
C LYS A 168 1.39 -25.28 6.56
N PHE A 169 1.27 -24.50 5.49
CA PHE A 169 2.35 -23.68 4.95
C PHE A 169 2.39 -22.35 5.70
N THR A 170 3.58 -21.89 6.06
CA THR A 170 3.73 -20.63 6.79
C THR A 170 5.00 -19.90 6.36
N VAL A 171 4.86 -18.58 6.14
CA VAL A 171 5.96 -17.63 5.95
C VAL A 171 5.76 -16.48 6.92
N ILE A 172 6.84 -16.08 7.60
CA ILE A 172 6.82 -14.95 8.53
C ILE A 172 7.74 -13.87 7.99
N VAL A 173 7.21 -12.67 7.80
CA VAL A 173 7.93 -11.53 7.25
C VAL A 173 7.91 -10.37 8.24
N PRO A 174 9.07 -9.92 8.73
CA PRO A 174 9.14 -8.73 9.58
C PRO A 174 8.65 -7.50 8.84
N ILE A 175 7.71 -6.75 9.43
CA ILE A 175 7.11 -5.56 8.82
C ILE A 175 8.16 -4.49 8.51
N GLU A 176 9.15 -4.32 9.37
CA GLU A 176 10.26 -3.38 9.16
C GLU A 176 11.05 -3.61 7.87
N LYS A 177 11.02 -4.83 7.32
CA LYS A 177 11.67 -5.16 6.03
C LYS A 177 10.78 -4.86 4.84
N MET A 178 9.48 -4.66 5.03
CA MET A 178 8.52 -4.45 3.96
C MET A 178 8.23 -2.98 3.72
N LEU A 179 8.47 -2.10 4.70
CA LEU A 179 8.03 -0.72 4.59
C LEU A 179 8.96 0.31 5.16
N THR A 180 9.09 1.27 4.32
CA THR A 180 9.06 2.67 4.72
C THR A 180 7.68 3.22 4.36
N PHE A 181 6.92 3.77 5.34
CA PHE A 181 5.83 4.68 5.08
C PHE A 181 6.45 5.94 4.46
N GLN A 182 6.72 5.89 3.19
CA GLN A 182 7.11 7.06 2.44
C GLN A 182 5.84 7.81 2.02
N SER A 183 6.00 9.07 1.75
CA SER A 183 4.94 10.08 1.71
C SER A 183 3.86 9.86 0.66
N ASN A 184 4.07 9.01 -0.35
CA ASN A 184 3.17 8.83 -1.46
C ASN A 184 2.55 7.44 -1.45
N LEU A 185 1.23 7.42 -1.26
CA LEU A 185 0.39 6.23 -1.33
C LEU A 185 -0.48 6.31 -2.59
N PHE A 186 -0.87 5.14 -3.09
CA PHE A 186 -1.68 5.05 -4.29
C PHE A 186 -2.80 4.03 -4.10
N ILE A 187 -3.94 4.31 -4.71
CA ILE A 187 -5.09 3.41 -4.74
C ILE A 187 -5.30 2.96 -6.18
N PRO A 188 -5.03 1.67 -6.51
CA PRO A 188 -5.29 1.12 -7.82
C PRO A 188 -6.79 0.89 -8.02
N LYS A 189 -7.32 1.31 -9.17
CA LYS A 189 -8.69 1.07 -9.60
C LYS A 189 -8.71 0.43 -10.98
N SER A 190 -9.62 -0.51 -11.20
CA SER A 190 -9.94 -0.97 -12.55
C SER A 190 -10.51 0.18 -13.39
N LYS A 191 -10.15 0.22 -14.67
CA LYS A 191 -10.73 1.17 -15.62
C LYS A 191 -12.19 0.89 -15.90
#